data_e385902b05e3aa1d6424ea88bd154a73
#
_entry.id   e385902b05e3aa1d6424ea88bd154a73
#
_cell.length_a   1.000
_cell.length_b   1.000
_cell.length_c   1.000
_cell.angle_alpha   90.00
_cell.angle_beta   90.00
_cell.angle_gamma   90.00
#
_symmetry.space_group_name_H-M   'P 1'
#
loop_
_entity.id
_entity.type
_entity.pdbx_description
1 polymer ?
#
loop_
_entity_poly.entity_id
_entity_poly.type
_entity_poly.pdbx_seq_one_letter_code
_entity_poly.pdbx_strand_id
1 'polypeptide(L)'
;MAAPPVHNALAPPVQAISITPLLKRLWPSPDDNNVTASEIASAISHIFTDSLSPVQTGALLTCLHFTGWDRKADILAKCAEAMRDAASPIDKEALDKVIAAVGRPEGSYKGGLCDIVGTGGDAHHTFNISTTSSILASSLLLLSKHGNRASTSKSGSADLLSFTLPTAPNLAAVTPDTIHKVYQKSNYAFLFAPVFHPGMKYVAPIRKELGWRTIFNLMGPLANPVECSIEARILGVARRDIGPVFADALKMGGSKKAMVVCGEEDLDEISCAGRTFCWRLIDHSTIDSSSSDDVEVESFTICAADFGLQAHELKDVSPGKEPDENAGILINLLQNKVPDNDPILEFVLMNTAALFVVSGICDADTSDMGHGDDGKVITERGPGGGRWKEGVRRARWAIKSGEAYRQWRQFVDVSNSF
;
A
#
# COMPACT_ATOMS: atom_id res chain seq x y z
N MET A 1 55.65 21.70 -10.58
CA MET A 1 54.48 22.39 -11.16
C MET A 1 53.24 21.61 -10.73
N ALA A 2 52.45 22.18 -9.83
CA ALA A 2 51.24 21.55 -9.37
C ALA A 2 50.12 21.90 -10.35
N ALA A 3 49.30 20.91 -10.75
CA ALA A 3 48.17 21.08 -11.61
C ALA A 3 47.06 21.92 -10.88
N PRO A 4 46.31 22.79 -11.59
CA PRO A 4 45.28 23.59 -10.99
C PRO A 4 44.08 22.72 -10.60
N PRO A 5 43.29 23.09 -9.55
CA PRO A 5 42.14 22.34 -9.14
C PRO A 5 41.06 22.36 -10.22
N VAL A 6 40.48 21.18 -10.50
CA VAL A 6 39.33 21.02 -11.38
C VAL A 6 38.12 21.69 -10.69
N HIS A 7 37.66 22.77 -11.24
CA HIS A 7 36.39 23.37 -10.86
C HIS A 7 35.28 22.37 -11.21
N ASN A 8 34.65 21.77 -10.20
CA ASN A 8 33.36 21.13 -10.35
C ASN A 8 32.36 22.17 -10.85
N ALA A 9 31.98 22.07 -12.11
CA ALA A 9 30.88 22.87 -12.64
C ALA A 9 29.62 22.56 -11.84
N LEU A 10 29.18 23.50 -11.00
CA LEU A 10 27.89 23.45 -10.35
C LEU A 10 26.83 23.32 -11.44
N ALA A 11 25.94 22.33 -11.31
CA ALA A 11 24.78 22.21 -12.18
C ALA A 11 24.04 23.58 -12.24
N PRO A 12 23.52 23.98 -13.40
CA PRO A 12 22.83 25.26 -13.53
C PRO A 12 21.70 25.33 -12.49
N PRO A 13 21.47 26.49 -11.87
CA PRO A 13 20.41 26.63 -10.87
C PRO A 13 19.06 26.25 -11.49
N VAL A 14 18.32 25.37 -10.83
CA VAL A 14 16.96 25.01 -11.24
C VAL A 14 16.14 26.30 -11.28
N GLN A 15 15.48 26.57 -12.41
CA GLN A 15 14.69 27.79 -12.57
C GLN A 15 13.53 27.75 -11.58
N ALA A 16 13.51 28.66 -10.63
CA ALA A 16 12.46 28.77 -9.63
C ALA A 16 11.11 29.09 -10.28
N ILE A 17 10.12 28.25 -10.03
CA ILE A 17 8.75 28.40 -10.53
C ILE A 17 7.92 29.12 -9.47
N SER A 18 6.99 30.00 -9.92
CA SER A 18 6.03 30.64 -9.03
C SER A 18 4.62 30.15 -9.27
N ILE A 19 4.00 29.61 -8.23
CA ILE A 19 2.58 29.20 -8.20
C ILE A 19 1.68 30.25 -7.53
N THR A 20 2.15 31.48 -7.34
CA THR A 20 1.37 32.56 -6.73
C THR A 20 -0.01 32.77 -7.39
N PRO A 21 -0.16 32.68 -8.73
CA PRO A 21 -1.49 32.79 -9.34
C PRO A 21 -2.45 31.67 -8.89
N LEU A 22 -1.97 30.44 -8.74
CA LEU A 22 -2.76 29.32 -8.22
C LEU A 22 -3.12 29.53 -6.75
N LEU A 23 -2.15 29.90 -5.90
CA LEU A 23 -2.38 30.15 -4.47
C LEU A 23 -3.45 31.21 -4.24
N LYS A 24 -3.49 32.28 -5.03
CA LYS A 24 -4.53 33.33 -4.96
C LYS A 24 -5.94 32.83 -5.29
N ARG A 25 -6.05 31.77 -6.08
CA ARG A 25 -7.35 31.14 -6.40
C ARG A 25 -7.75 30.06 -5.38
N LEU A 26 -6.78 29.51 -4.64
CA LEU A 26 -7.02 28.53 -3.59
C LEU A 26 -7.39 29.17 -2.24
N TRP A 27 -7.07 30.45 -2.02
CA TRP A 27 -7.26 31.12 -0.74
C TRP A 27 -7.98 32.48 -0.91
N PRO A 28 -8.91 32.85 -0.03
CA PRO A 28 -9.37 32.14 1.21
C PRO A 28 -10.38 31.02 0.95
N SER A 29 -11.02 31.03 -0.19
CA SER A 29 -12.02 30.03 -0.59
C SER A 29 -11.77 29.62 -2.02
N PRO A 30 -11.48 28.33 -2.27
CA PRO A 30 -11.29 27.86 -3.63
C PRO A 30 -12.55 28.03 -4.47
N ASP A 31 -12.36 28.48 -5.71
CA ASP A 31 -13.40 28.52 -6.72
C ASP A 31 -13.36 27.22 -7.53
N ASP A 32 -14.33 26.34 -7.33
CA ASP A 32 -14.45 25.04 -8.00
C ASP A 32 -14.49 25.17 -9.54
N ASN A 33 -14.93 26.30 -10.06
CA ASN A 33 -14.98 26.55 -11.51
C ASN A 33 -13.64 27.08 -12.08
N ASN A 34 -12.68 27.39 -11.23
CA ASN A 34 -11.48 28.15 -11.63
C ASN A 34 -10.15 27.48 -11.25
N VAL A 35 -10.17 26.36 -10.55
CA VAL A 35 -8.99 25.55 -10.19
C VAL A 35 -9.23 24.08 -10.53
N THR A 36 -8.32 23.49 -11.28
CA THR A 36 -8.42 22.09 -11.70
C THR A 36 -7.47 21.19 -10.93
N ALA A 37 -7.80 19.91 -10.82
CA ALA A 37 -6.93 18.89 -10.23
C ALA A 37 -5.57 18.81 -10.95
N SER A 38 -5.56 19.01 -12.28
CA SER A 38 -4.32 19.02 -13.08
C SER A 38 -3.40 20.18 -12.75
N GLU A 39 -3.94 21.37 -12.46
CA GLU A 39 -3.11 22.53 -12.04
C GLU A 39 -2.48 22.30 -10.67
N ILE A 40 -3.23 21.69 -9.73
CA ILE A 40 -2.72 21.32 -8.40
C ILE A 40 -1.65 20.23 -8.54
N ALA A 41 -1.90 19.21 -9.33
CA ALA A 41 -0.93 18.13 -9.57
C ALA A 41 0.36 18.65 -10.23
N SER A 42 0.24 19.59 -11.18
CA SER A 42 1.39 20.29 -11.77
C SER A 42 2.18 21.08 -10.72
N ALA A 43 1.50 21.79 -9.80
CA ALA A 43 2.18 22.48 -8.70
C ALA A 43 2.88 21.49 -7.75
N ILE A 44 2.28 20.34 -7.44
CA ILE A 44 2.87 19.26 -6.65
C ILE A 44 4.11 18.67 -7.36
N SER A 45 4.06 18.46 -8.69
CA SER A 45 5.20 17.90 -9.44
C SER A 45 6.48 18.74 -9.33
N HIS A 46 6.34 20.06 -9.25
CA HIS A 46 7.48 20.98 -9.07
C HIS A 46 8.20 20.82 -7.73
N ILE A 47 7.53 20.25 -6.71
CA ILE A 47 8.15 19.93 -5.43
C ILE A 47 9.19 18.81 -5.61
N PHE A 48 8.89 17.80 -6.41
CA PHE A 48 9.78 16.63 -6.60
C PHE A 48 11.06 16.95 -7.37
N THR A 49 11.07 18.05 -8.10
CA THR A 49 12.22 18.54 -8.87
C THR A 49 12.97 19.71 -8.22
N ASP A 50 12.60 20.05 -6.97
CA ASP A 50 13.16 21.22 -6.24
C ASP A 50 12.96 22.56 -6.98
N SER A 51 11.94 22.64 -7.82
CA SER A 51 11.65 23.84 -8.61
C SER A 51 10.70 24.82 -7.91
N LEU A 52 10.07 24.37 -6.80
CA LEU A 52 9.16 25.18 -6.00
C LEU A 52 9.82 25.56 -4.68
N SER A 53 9.76 26.86 -4.32
CA SER A 53 10.34 27.32 -3.06
C SER A 53 9.66 26.69 -1.82
N PRO A 54 10.38 26.51 -0.70
CA PRO A 54 9.80 25.99 0.54
C PRO A 54 8.58 26.81 1.02
N VAL A 55 8.61 28.13 0.84
CA VAL A 55 7.50 29.02 1.23
C VAL A 55 6.25 28.73 0.39
N GLN A 56 6.37 28.59 -0.91
CA GLN A 56 5.22 28.29 -1.78
C GLN A 56 4.75 26.84 -1.61
N THR A 57 5.67 25.91 -1.36
CA THR A 57 5.32 24.54 -1.00
C THR A 57 4.51 24.49 0.29
N GLY A 58 4.96 25.13 1.36
CA GLY A 58 4.23 25.22 2.61
C GLY A 58 2.86 25.89 2.45
N ALA A 59 2.79 27.00 1.69
CA ALA A 59 1.52 27.65 1.39
C ALA A 59 0.54 26.75 0.64
N LEU A 60 1.00 26.04 -0.40
CA LEU A 60 0.17 25.09 -1.15
C LEU A 60 -0.39 23.99 -0.26
N LEU A 61 0.47 23.32 0.52
CA LEU A 61 0.05 22.23 1.41
C LEU A 61 -0.94 22.72 2.47
N THR A 62 -0.72 23.91 3.01
CA THR A 62 -1.61 24.55 3.98
C THR A 62 -2.97 24.89 3.35
N CYS A 63 -2.98 25.52 2.19
CA CYS A 63 -4.22 25.83 1.47
C CYS A 63 -5.04 24.57 1.19
N LEU A 64 -4.43 23.53 0.63
CA LEU A 64 -5.13 22.26 0.32
C LEU A 64 -5.74 21.63 1.57
N HIS A 65 -4.99 21.61 2.68
CA HIS A 65 -5.43 20.99 3.91
C HIS A 65 -6.62 21.72 4.55
N PHE A 66 -6.50 23.04 4.76
CA PHE A 66 -7.52 23.83 5.47
C PHE A 66 -8.77 24.13 4.64
N THR A 67 -8.67 24.08 3.31
CA THR A 67 -9.83 24.18 2.42
C THR A 67 -10.50 22.81 2.17
N GLY A 68 -9.86 21.70 2.57
CA GLY A 68 -10.37 20.35 2.35
C GLY A 68 -10.16 19.81 0.92
N TRP A 69 -9.40 20.53 0.10
CA TRP A 69 -9.14 20.11 -1.27
C TRP A 69 -8.20 18.91 -1.37
N ASP A 70 -7.38 18.67 -0.34
CA ASP A 70 -6.59 17.44 -0.19
C ASP A 70 -7.45 16.16 -0.02
N ARG A 71 -8.78 16.30 0.10
CA ARG A 71 -9.76 15.21 0.27
C ARG A 71 -10.76 15.11 -0.90
N LYS A 72 -10.45 15.68 -2.06
CA LYS A 72 -11.20 15.49 -3.29
C LYS A 72 -10.58 14.35 -4.11
N ALA A 73 -11.41 13.45 -4.65
CA ALA A 73 -10.97 12.24 -5.33
C ALA A 73 -10.11 12.53 -6.56
N ASP A 74 -10.52 13.48 -7.39
CA ASP A 74 -9.80 13.91 -8.60
C ASP A 74 -8.43 14.52 -8.27
N ILE A 75 -8.35 15.30 -7.19
CA ILE A 75 -7.10 15.90 -6.72
C ILE A 75 -6.15 14.81 -6.21
N LEU A 76 -6.66 13.88 -5.39
CA LEU A 76 -5.87 12.75 -4.89
C LEU A 76 -5.35 11.90 -6.03
N ALA A 77 -6.21 11.54 -7.00
CA ALA A 77 -5.83 10.74 -8.15
C ALA A 77 -4.73 11.42 -8.99
N LYS A 78 -4.92 12.71 -9.33
CA LYS A 78 -3.96 13.45 -10.16
C LYS A 78 -2.66 13.76 -9.44
N CYS A 79 -2.70 14.07 -8.15
CA CYS A 79 -1.47 14.31 -7.37
C CYS A 79 -0.70 13.00 -7.12
N ALA A 80 -1.39 11.87 -6.92
CA ALA A 80 -0.76 10.56 -6.83
C ALA A 80 -0.11 10.14 -8.17
N GLU A 81 -0.78 10.41 -9.30
CA GLU A 81 -0.21 10.23 -10.64
C GLU A 81 1.09 11.04 -10.79
N ALA A 82 1.08 12.34 -10.46
CA ALA A 82 2.27 13.18 -10.50
C ALA A 82 3.40 12.68 -9.58
N MET A 83 3.07 12.09 -8.43
CA MET A 83 4.06 11.50 -7.54
C MET A 83 4.66 10.22 -8.13
N ARG A 84 3.87 9.38 -8.82
CA ARG A 84 4.36 8.18 -9.53
C ARG A 84 5.23 8.55 -10.72
N ASP A 85 4.83 9.56 -11.49
CA ASP A 85 5.60 10.06 -12.65
C ASP A 85 6.96 10.62 -12.25
N ALA A 86 7.06 11.18 -11.04
CA ALA A 86 8.31 11.68 -10.45
C ALA A 86 9.11 10.59 -9.71
N ALA A 87 8.61 9.36 -9.65
CA ALA A 87 9.34 8.23 -9.06
C ALA A 87 10.54 7.83 -9.92
N SER A 88 11.48 7.11 -9.32
CA SER A 88 12.59 6.53 -10.07
C SER A 88 12.05 5.56 -11.14
N PRO A 89 12.47 5.68 -12.41
CA PRO A 89 11.92 4.89 -13.49
C PRO A 89 12.25 3.40 -13.32
N ILE A 90 11.24 2.55 -13.53
CA ILE A 90 11.36 1.09 -13.50
C ILE A 90 11.32 0.58 -14.94
N ASP A 91 12.16 -0.42 -15.25
CA ASP A 91 12.04 -1.18 -16.50
C ASP A 91 10.76 -2.01 -16.48
N LYS A 92 9.70 -1.41 -17.03
CA LYS A 92 8.36 -2.02 -17.06
C LYS A 92 8.35 -3.30 -17.87
N GLU A 93 9.07 -3.37 -19.00
CA GLU A 93 9.09 -4.55 -19.85
C GLU A 93 9.73 -5.74 -19.13
N ALA A 94 10.88 -5.51 -18.47
CA ALA A 94 11.54 -6.54 -17.68
C ALA A 94 10.67 -7.00 -16.50
N LEU A 95 9.96 -6.07 -15.84
CA LEU A 95 9.07 -6.39 -14.73
C LEU A 95 7.87 -7.21 -15.21
N ASP A 96 7.16 -6.78 -16.23
CA ASP A 96 5.98 -7.46 -16.78
C ASP A 96 6.34 -8.87 -17.29
N LYS A 97 7.51 -9.02 -17.93
CA LYS A 97 8.02 -10.33 -18.37
C LYS A 97 8.24 -11.31 -17.22
N VAL A 98 8.79 -10.82 -16.11
CA VAL A 98 8.98 -11.65 -14.92
C VAL A 98 7.65 -11.99 -14.27
N ILE A 99 6.75 -11.00 -14.08
CA ILE A 99 5.40 -11.24 -13.55
C ILE A 99 4.67 -12.32 -14.36
N ALA A 100 4.69 -12.23 -15.68
CA ALA A 100 4.07 -13.22 -16.55
C ALA A 100 4.70 -14.62 -16.42
N ALA A 101 5.98 -14.70 -16.08
CA ALA A 101 6.69 -15.98 -15.94
C ALA A 101 6.47 -16.64 -14.57
N VAL A 102 6.32 -15.86 -13.50
CA VAL A 102 6.25 -16.38 -12.12
C VAL A 102 4.84 -16.29 -11.52
N GLY A 103 3.97 -15.45 -12.07
CA GLY A 103 2.58 -15.32 -11.64
C GLY A 103 1.82 -16.64 -11.77
N ARG A 104 0.97 -16.93 -10.79
CA ARG A 104 0.18 -18.17 -10.73
C ARG A 104 -1.31 -17.83 -10.79
N PRO A 105 -1.92 -17.74 -11.98
CA PRO A 105 -3.34 -17.47 -12.10
C PRO A 105 -4.19 -18.56 -11.44
N GLU A 106 -5.21 -18.13 -10.67
CA GLU A 106 -6.16 -19.03 -10.01
C GLU A 106 -7.47 -18.27 -9.74
N GLY A 107 -8.62 -18.88 -10.00
CA GLY A 107 -9.90 -18.22 -9.91
C GLY A 107 -9.98 -17.04 -10.90
N SER A 108 -10.31 -15.85 -10.42
CA SER A 108 -10.27 -14.63 -11.24
C SER A 108 -8.96 -13.81 -11.07
N TYR A 109 -8.02 -14.25 -10.24
CA TYR A 109 -6.66 -13.71 -10.16
C TYR A 109 -5.85 -14.09 -11.38
N LYS A 110 -5.24 -13.12 -12.04
CA LYS A 110 -4.49 -13.30 -13.30
C LYS A 110 -2.97 -13.46 -13.12
N GLY A 111 -2.49 -13.45 -11.88
CA GLY A 111 -1.06 -13.58 -11.56
C GLY A 111 -0.31 -12.25 -11.48
N GLY A 112 -1.00 -11.12 -11.47
CA GLY A 112 -0.41 -9.78 -11.34
C GLY A 112 0.04 -9.43 -9.92
N LEU A 113 0.62 -8.23 -9.76
CA LEU A 113 1.04 -7.75 -8.45
C LEU A 113 -0.16 -7.38 -7.58
N CYS A 114 -0.03 -7.59 -6.28
CA CYS A 114 -1.02 -7.16 -5.29
C CYS A 114 -0.37 -6.24 -4.24
N ASP A 115 -1.17 -5.37 -3.62
CA ASP A 115 -0.73 -4.48 -2.54
C ASP A 115 -1.74 -4.47 -1.40
N ILE A 116 -1.26 -4.27 -0.18
CA ILE A 116 -2.07 -3.98 1.00
C ILE A 116 -1.41 -2.88 1.80
N VAL A 117 -2.11 -1.77 2.00
CA VAL A 117 -1.54 -0.54 2.55
C VAL A 117 -2.59 0.24 3.31
N GLY A 118 -2.19 0.99 4.33
CA GLY A 118 -3.05 1.94 5.05
C GLY A 118 -2.52 3.37 4.95
N THR A 119 -3.38 4.35 5.20
CA THR A 119 -3.01 5.76 5.26
C THR A 119 -2.19 6.10 6.50
N GLY A 120 -2.25 5.25 7.51
CA GLY A 120 -1.71 5.53 8.84
C GLY A 120 -2.46 6.66 9.57
N GLY A 121 -2.09 6.86 10.84
CA GLY A 121 -2.60 7.97 11.65
C GLY A 121 -3.98 7.74 12.24
N ASP A 122 -4.35 6.51 12.45
CA ASP A 122 -5.55 6.05 13.15
C ASP A 122 -5.43 6.16 14.68
N ALA A 123 -4.23 6.40 15.21
CA ALA A 123 -3.91 6.55 16.63
C ALA A 123 -4.12 5.29 17.50
N HIS A 124 -4.40 4.12 16.93
CA HIS A 124 -4.63 2.89 17.68
C HIS A 124 -3.36 2.12 18.03
N HIS A 125 -2.24 2.41 17.35
CA HIS A 125 -0.96 1.75 17.59
C HIS A 125 -1.03 0.22 17.53
N THR A 126 -1.87 -0.31 16.65
CA THR A 126 -1.97 -1.75 16.41
C THR A 126 -0.64 -2.33 15.93
N PHE A 127 -0.50 -3.64 15.97
CA PHE A 127 0.62 -4.34 15.35
C PHE A 127 0.71 -3.99 13.86
N ASN A 128 1.87 -4.17 13.24
CA ASN A 128 2.08 -3.88 11.80
C ASN A 128 1.31 -4.85 10.88
N ILE A 129 -0.02 -4.77 10.91
CA ILE A 129 -0.95 -5.71 10.27
C ILE A 129 -0.74 -5.74 8.76
N SER A 130 -0.82 -4.60 8.08
CA SER A 130 -0.71 -4.57 6.61
C SER A 130 0.62 -5.14 6.09
N THR A 131 1.73 -4.91 6.82
CA THR A 131 3.05 -5.46 6.46
C THR A 131 3.08 -6.97 6.65
N THR A 132 2.61 -7.47 7.80
CA THR A 132 2.57 -8.90 8.10
C THR A 132 1.63 -9.64 7.16
N SER A 133 0.45 -9.08 6.89
CA SER A 133 -0.52 -9.62 5.93
C SER A 133 0.05 -9.69 4.50
N SER A 134 0.84 -8.69 4.09
CA SER A 134 1.49 -8.72 2.77
C SER A 134 2.50 -9.86 2.65
N ILE A 135 3.30 -10.10 3.70
CA ILE A 135 4.24 -11.23 3.72
C ILE A 135 3.47 -12.56 3.70
N LEU A 136 2.41 -12.68 4.49
CA LEU A 136 1.59 -13.89 4.54
C LEU A 136 0.93 -14.15 3.17
N ALA A 137 0.39 -13.12 2.53
CA ALA A 137 -0.26 -13.23 1.22
C ALA A 137 0.71 -13.62 0.11
N SER A 138 2.01 -13.35 0.25
CA SER A 138 3.03 -13.71 -0.74
C SER A 138 3.20 -15.23 -0.93
N SER A 139 2.61 -16.02 -0.05
CA SER A 139 2.52 -17.48 -0.22
C SER A 139 1.77 -17.89 -1.50
N LEU A 140 0.79 -17.08 -1.93
CA LEU A 140 -0.10 -17.40 -3.06
C LEU A 140 -0.17 -16.29 -4.12
N LEU A 141 0.16 -15.04 -3.77
CA LEU A 141 0.10 -13.88 -4.65
C LEU A 141 1.49 -13.26 -4.84
N LEU A 142 1.67 -12.51 -5.92
CA LEU A 142 2.84 -11.63 -6.06
C LEU A 142 2.57 -10.33 -5.31
N LEU A 143 3.40 -9.99 -4.34
CA LEU A 143 3.21 -8.83 -3.46
C LEU A 143 4.22 -7.71 -3.73
N SER A 144 3.69 -6.49 -3.92
CA SER A 144 4.46 -5.27 -4.04
C SER A 144 4.11 -4.33 -2.87
N LYS A 145 4.75 -4.54 -1.72
CA LYS A 145 4.50 -3.74 -0.53
C LYS A 145 5.25 -2.42 -0.58
N HIS A 146 4.56 -1.33 -0.90
CA HIS A 146 5.12 0.01 -0.76
C HIS A 146 5.07 0.45 0.70
N GLY A 147 6.18 0.94 1.25
CA GLY A 147 6.24 1.31 2.66
C GLY A 147 7.42 2.20 3.03
N ASN A 148 7.38 2.72 4.27
CA ASN A 148 8.37 3.66 4.78
C ASN A 148 8.65 3.37 6.27
N ARG A 149 9.60 4.12 6.83
CA ARG A 149 9.80 4.24 8.28
C ARG A 149 8.61 4.95 8.92
N ALA A 150 8.47 4.77 10.23
CA ALA A 150 7.44 5.47 11.01
C ALA A 150 7.56 6.99 10.86
N SER A 151 6.41 7.66 10.70
CA SER A 151 6.31 9.11 10.75
C SER A 151 5.69 9.61 12.06
N THR A 152 4.76 8.85 12.62
CA THR A 152 4.00 9.18 13.85
C THR A 152 3.90 8.02 14.84
N SER A 153 3.99 6.76 14.38
CA SER A 153 4.01 5.56 15.21
C SER A 153 5.42 5.23 15.70
N LYS A 154 5.56 4.27 16.62
CA LYS A 154 6.86 3.77 17.09
C LYS A 154 7.55 2.86 16.08
N SER A 155 6.79 2.13 15.27
CA SER A 155 7.28 1.14 14.32
C SER A 155 6.55 1.25 13.00
N GLY A 156 7.24 1.75 11.97
CA GLY A 156 6.79 1.71 10.58
C GLY A 156 7.11 0.37 9.92
N SER A 157 6.61 0.17 8.69
CA SER A 157 6.84 -1.07 7.96
C SER A 157 8.33 -1.36 7.72
N ALA A 158 9.11 -0.35 7.31
CA ALA A 158 10.54 -0.53 7.10
C ALA A 158 11.30 -0.73 8.42
N ASP A 159 10.84 -0.12 9.52
CA ASP A 159 11.45 -0.29 10.84
C ASP A 159 11.26 -1.74 11.31
N LEU A 160 10.02 -2.27 11.26
CA LEU A 160 9.72 -3.67 11.58
C LEU A 160 10.65 -4.62 10.82
N LEU A 161 10.76 -4.49 9.50
CA LEU A 161 11.53 -5.40 8.66
C LEU A 161 13.03 -5.34 8.93
N SER A 162 13.54 -4.16 9.29
CA SER A 162 14.97 -3.94 9.58
C SER A 162 15.48 -4.62 10.87
N PHE A 163 14.55 -5.06 11.75
CA PHE A 163 14.89 -5.73 13.01
C PHE A 163 14.59 -7.23 13.01
N THR A 164 14.22 -7.81 11.87
CA THR A 164 13.93 -9.25 11.79
C THR A 164 15.20 -10.11 11.95
N LEU A 165 15.07 -11.21 12.66
CA LEU A 165 16.15 -12.17 12.92
C LEU A 165 15.89 -13.50 12.18
N PRO A 166 16.95 -14.30 11.87
CA PRO A 166 18.39 -14.08 12.17
C PRO A 166 19.07 -13.05 11.27
N THR A 167 18.47 -12.66 10.17
CA THR A 167 19.02 -11.71 9.21
C THR A 167 17.90 -10.81 8.69
N ALA A 168 18.09 -9.50 8.76
CA ALA A 168 17.18 -8.54 8.17
C ALA A 168 17.40 -8.37 6.66
N PRO A 169 16.38 -8.00 5.88
CA PRO A 169 16.55 -7.69 4.46
C PRO A 169 17.31 -6.38 4.26
N ASN A 170 18.08 -6.29 3.18
CA ASN A 170 18.66 -5.04 2.72
C ASN A 170 17.61 -4.27 1.88
N LEU A 171 16.76 -3.48 2.55
CA LEU A 171 15.68 -2.74 1.88
C LEU A 171 16.20 -1.72 0.86
N ALA A 172 17.41 -1.18 1.05
CA ALA A 172 18.02 -0.21 0.15
C ALA A 172 18.55 -0.85 -1.16
N ALA A 173 18.77 -2.14 -1.18
CA ALA A 173 19.20 -2.88 -2.37
C ALA A 173 18.04 -3.25 -3.30
N VAL A 174 16.79 -3.17 -2.81
CA VAL A 174 15.60 -3.30 -3.66
C VAL A 174 15.35 -1.95 -4.33
N THR A 175 15.78 -1.83 -5.57
CA THR A 175 15.77 -0.60 -6.38
C THR A 175 14.97 -0.80 -7.67
N PRO A 176 14.68 0.26 -8.44
CA PRO A 176 14.09 0.12 -9.77
C PRO A 176 14.84 -0.85 -10.69
N ASP A 177 16.17 -0.92 -10.56
CA ASP A 177 17.02 -1.79 -11.39
C ASP A 177 17.07 -3.26 -10.90
N THR A 178 16.69 -3.53 -9.66
CA THR A 178 16.78 -4.87 -9.05
C THR A 178 15.43 -5.53 -8.81
N ILE A 179 14.32 -4.77 -8.83
CA ILE A 179 12.99 -5.28 -8.47
C ILE A 179 12.55 -6.50 -9.31
N HIS A 180 12.83 -6.51 -10.61
CA HIS A 180 12.53 -7.65 -11.47
C HIS A 180 13.31 -8.92 -11.06
N LYS A 181 14.54 -8.76 -10.54
CA LYS A 181 15.35 -9.88 -10.02
C LYS A 181 14.83 -10.39 -8.68
N VAL A 182 14.22 -9.52 -7.87
CA VAL A 182 13.55 -9.94 -6.64
C VAL A 182 12.42 -10.91 -6.97
N TYR A 183 11.53 -10.56 -7.92
CA TYR A 183 10.40 -11.41 -8.29
C TYR A 183 10.80 -12.72 -8.98
N GLN A 184 12.01 -12.84 -9.53
CA GLN A 184 12.54 -14.12 -10.01
C GLN A 184 12.80 -15.14 -8.88
N LYS A 185 12.88 -14.70 -7.63
CA LYS A 185 13.29 -15.52 -6.48
C LYS A 185 12.27 -15.53 -5.33
N SER A 186 11.44 -14.51 -5.21
CA SER A 186 10.46 -14.34 -4.14
C SER A 186 9.18 -13.74 -4.69
N ASN A 187 8.03 -14.17 -4.18
CA ASN A 187 6.75 -13.53 -4.48
C ASN A 187 6.54 -12.22 -3.71
N TYR A 188 7.46 -11.84 -2.84
CA TYR A 188 7.40 -10.64 -2.02
C TYR A 188 8.47 -9.65 -2.40
N ALA A 189 8.10 -8.39 -2.58
CA ALA A 189 9.03 -7.27 -2.65
C ALA A 189 8.56 -6.13 -1.75
N PHE A 190 9.49 -5.56 -0.98
CA PHE A 190 9.25 -4.34 -0.22
C PHE A 190 9.89 -3.15 -0.95
N LEU A 191 9.06 -2.21 -1.36
CA LEU A 191 9.48 -1.01 -2.07
C LEU A 191 9.65 0.13 -1.05
N PHE A 192 10.89 0.36 -0.67
CA PHE A 192 11.21 1.37 0.33
C PHE A 192 11.07 2.78 -0.27
N ALA A 193 10.11 3.56 0.22
CA ALA A 193 9.71 4.84 -0.36
C ALA A 193 10.89 5.82 -0.64
N PRO A 194 11.92 5.99 0.21
CA PRO A 194 13.06 6.84 -0.10
C PRO A 194 13.88 6.42 -1.33
N VAL A 195 13.89 5.13 -1.68
CA VAL A 195 14.59 4.60 -2.86
C VAL A 195 13.80 4.88 -4.14
N PHE A 196 12.48 4.69 -4.07
CA PHE A 196 11.61 4.81 -5.25
C PHE A 196 11.10 6.23 -5.49
N HIS A 197 10.96 7.05 -4.44
CA HIS A 197 10.50 8.45 -4.51
C HIS A 197 11.56 9.44 -4.00
N PRO A 198 12.71 9.58 -4.67
CA PRO A 198 13.81 10.43 -4.19
C PRO A 198 13.44 11.91 -4.07
N GLY A 199 12.46 12.38 -4.86
CA GLY A 199 11.95 13.76 -4.79
C GLY A 199 11.26 14.11 -3.47
N MET A 200 10.81 13.11 -2.70
CA MET A 200 10.20 13.34 -1.38
C MET A 200 11.15 14.00 -0.36
N LYS A 201 12.47 13.90 -0.56
CA LYS A 201 13.47 14.58 0.28
C LYS A 201 13.29 16.10 0.36
N TYR A 202 12.74 16.72 -0.69
CA TYR A 202 12.53 18.16 -0.75
C TYR A 202 11.32 18.63 0.07
N VAL A 203 10.29 17.80 0.18
CA VAL A 203 9.09 18.14 0.94
C VAL A 203 9.14 17.65 2.41
N ALA A 204 9.96 16.66 2.73
CA ALA A 204 10.01 16.07 4.06
C ALA A 204 10.33 17.09 5.18
N PRO A 205 11.33 18.00 5.04
CA PRO A 205 11.62 19.03 6.04
C PRO A 205 10.43 19.99 6.22
N ILE A 206 9.80 20.40 5.13
CA ILE A 206 8.65 21.33 5.13
C ILE A 206 7.48 20.72 5.88
N ARG A 207 7.14 19.45 5.60
CA ARG A 207 6.08 18.71 6.31
C ARG A 207 6.35 18.59 7.80
N LYS A 208 7.61 18.34 8.17
CA LYS A 208 8.03 18.27 9.57
C LYS A 208 7.84 19.62 10.29
N GLU A 209 8.19 20.72 9.62
CA GLU A 209 8.06 22.07 10.16
C GLU A 209 6.59 22.50 10.25
N LEU A 210 5.75 22.16 9.27
CA LEU A 210 4.31 22.41 9.32
C LEU A 210 3.63 21.72 10.52
N GLY A 211 4.03 20.50 10.86
CA GLY A 211 3.57 19.78 12.04
C GLY A 211 2.16 19.18 11.97
N TRP A 212 1.44 19.34 10.85
CA TRP A 212 0.13 18.72 10.62
C TRP A 212 0.13 17.81 9.39
N ARG A 213 -0.94 17.02 9.24
CA ARG A 213 -1.13 16.13 8.08
C ARG A 213 -1.36 16.96 6.81
N THR A 214 -0.78 16.51 5.71
CA THR A 214 -0.88 17.14 4.40
C THR A 214 -1.37 16.12 3.38
N ILE A 215 -1.65 16.53 2.15
CA ILE A 215 -2.02 15.63 1.05
C ILE A 215 -1.04 14.45 0.90
N PHE A 216 0.24 14.62 1.24
CA PHE A 216 1.24 13.54 1.21
C PHE A 216 0.97 12.39 2.19
N ASN A 217 0.18 12.61 3.23
CA ASN A 217 -0.26 11.54 4.12
C ASN A 217 -1.39 10.69 3.50
N LEU A 218 -2.08 11.24 2.51
CA LEU A 218 -3.17 10.59 1.80
C LEU A 218 -2.70 9.95 0.49
N MET A 219 -1.74 10.58 -0.22
CA MET A 219 -1.26 10.08 -1.51
C MET A 219 -0.39 8.82 -1.41
N GLY A 220 0.31 8.60 -0.27
CA GLY A 220 1.24 7.47 -0.12
C GLY A 220 0.66 6.12 -0.55
N PRO A 221 -0.55 5.75 -0.07
CA PRO A 221 -1.21 4.52 -0.49
C PRO A 221 -1.61 4.43 -1.97
N LEU A 222 -1.73 5.56 -2.66
CA LEU A 222 -2.06 5.66 -4.09
C LEU A 222 -0.83 5.78 -4.99
N ALA A 223 0.37 5.84 -4.41
CA ALA A 223 1.61 6.12 -5.13
C ALA A 223 2.57 4.93 -5.16
N ASN A 224 2.05 3.70 -5.26
CA ASN A 224 2.91 2.53 -5.42
C ASN A 224 3.72 2.66 -6.73
N PRO A 225 5.07 2.55 -6.71
CA PRO A 225 5.92 2.75 -7.89
C PRO A 225 5.62 1.82 -9.06
N VAL A 226 5.02 0.65 -8.81
CA VAL A 226 4.63 -0.35 -9.82
C VAL A 226 3.12 -0.36 -10.09
N GLU A 227 2.46 0.78 -9.89
CA GLU A 227 1.00 0.94 -10.03
C GLU A 227 0.42 0.30 -11.29
N CYS A 228 1.10 0.47 -12.42
CA CYS A 228 0.66 -0.07 -13.70
C CYS A 228 0.61 -1.60 -13.78
N SER A 229 1.27 -2.30 -12.85
CA SER A 229 1.29 -3.77 -12.76
C SER A 229 0.51 -4.29 -11.55
N ILE A 230 -0.13 -3.40 -10.76
CA ILE A 230 -0.98 -3.80 -9.64
C ILE A 230 -2.32 -4.33 -10.18
N GLU A 231 -2.60 -5.60 -9.94
CA GLU A 231 -3.86 -6.24 -10.29
C GLU A 231 -4.92 -6.03 -9.21
N ALA A 232 -4.53 -6.15 -7.93
CA ALA A 232 -5.48 -6.06 -6.82
C ALA A 232 -4.87 -5.39 -5.58
N ARG A 233 -5.71 -4.68 -4.81
CA ARG A 233 -5.26 -4.07 -3.55
C ARG A 233 -6.33 -3.97 -2.48
N ILE A 234 -5.87 -3.92 -1.22
CA ILE A 234 -6.61 -3.42 -0.07
C ILE A 234 -5.98 -2.10 0.37
N LEU A 235 -6.81 -1.08 0.60
CA LEU A 235 -6.37 0.23 1.08
C LEU A 235 -7.17 0.62 2.32
N GLY A 236 -6.48 0.70 3.47
CA GLY A 236 -7.09 1.16 4.72
C GLY A 236 -7.07 2.67 4.86
N VAL A 237 -8.15 3.25 5.38
CA VAL A 237 -8.26 4.67 5.70
C VAL A 237 -8.64 4.87 7.17
N ALA A 238 -7.99 5.84 7.82
CA ALA A 238 -8.18 6.14 9.24
C ALA A 238 -9.42 7.01 9.53
N ARG A 239 -10.31 7.20 8.56
CA ARG A 239 -11.55 7.99 8.70
C ARG A 239 -12.57 7.49 7.69
N ARG A 240 -13.78 7.26 8.17
CA ARG A 240 -14.88 6.74 7.34
C ARG A 240 -15.27 7.69 6.21
N ASP A 241 -15.25 9.01 6.44
CA ASP A 241 -15.69 10.02 5.46
C ASP A 241 -14.79 10.09 4.21
N ILE A 242 -13.53 9.65 4.30
CA ILE A 242 -12.61 9.62 3.16
C ILE A 242 -12.61 8.27 2.40
N GLY A 243 -13.31 7.24 2.90
CA GLY A 243 -13.41 5.94 2.24
C GLY A 243 -13.93 6.01 0.80
N PRO A 244 -15.12 6.61 0.56
CA PRO A 244 -15.64 6.80 -0.79
C PRO A 244 -14.69 7.61 -1.68
N VAL A 245 -14.05 8.65 -1.13
CA VAL A 245 -13.08 9.50 -1.86
C VAL A 245 -11.90 8.69 -2.38
N PHE A 246 -11.37 7.77 -1.57
CA PHE A 246 -10.28 6.89 -1.97
C PHE A 246 -10.72 5.83 -3.00
N ALA A 247 -11.93 5.30 -2.87
CA ALA A 247 -12.48 4.38 -3.86
C ALA A 247 -12.63 5.06 -5.23
N ASP A 248 -13.17 6.28 -5.26
CA ASP A 248 -13.27 7.08 -6.47
C ASP A 248 -11.89 7.45 -7.05
N ALA A 249 -10.93 7.82 -6.18
CA ALA A 249 -9.56 8.11 -6.63
C ALA A 249 -8.87 6.89 -7.26
N LEU A 250 -9.06 5.69 -6.69
CA LEU A 250 -8.58 4.43 -7.28
C LEU A 250 -9.25 4.12 -8.63
N LYS A 251 -10.56 4.31 -8.72
CA LYS A 251 -11.32 4.17 -9.97
C LYS A 251 -10.78 5.12 -11.05
N MET A 252 -10.61 6.41 -10.72
CA MET A 252 -10.04 7.42 -11.62
C MET A 252 -8.60 7.08 -12.01
N GLY A 253 -7.84 6.43 -11.13
CA GLY A 253 -6.48 5.95 -11.40
C GLY A 253 -6.42 4.65 -12.23
N GLY A 254 -7.56 4.11 -12.65
CA GLY A 254 -7.66 2.91 -13.47
C GLY A 254 -7.62 1.58 -12.72
N SER A 255 -7.69 1.60 -11.39
CA SER A 255 -7.79 0.35 -10.61
C SER A 255 -9.12 -0.35 -10.87
N LYS A 256 -9.09 -1.67 -11.04
CA LYS A 256 -10.25 -2.50 -11.34
C LYS A 256 -10.61 -3.44 -10.18
N LYS A 257 -9.63 -3.94 -9.47
CA LYS A 257 -9.79 -4.82 -8.31
C LYS A 257 -9.19 -4.13 -7.09
N ALA A 258 -10.01 -3.40 -6.35
CA ALA A 258 -9.59 -2.74 -5.12
C ALA A 258 -10.70 -2.74 -4.08
N MET A 259 -10.34 -2.71 -2.81
CA MET A 259 -11.26 -2.49 -1.71
C MET A 259 -10.64 -1.50 -0.73
N VAL A 260 -11.35 -0.39 -0.51
CA VAL A 260 -11.03 0.56 0.55
C VAL A 260 -11.75 0.12 1.82
N VAL A 261 -11.07 0.15 2.95
CA VAL A 261 -11.62 -0.30 4.24
C VAL A 261 -11.40 0.73 5.34
N CYS A 262 -12.35 0.81 6.28
CA CYS A 262 -12.24 1.60 7.49
C CYS A 262 -12.94 0.89 8.64
N GLY A 263 -12.21 0.53 9.68
CA GLY A 263 -12.82 0.01 10.92
C GLY A 263 -13.76 1.03 11.57
N GLU A 264 -14.78 0.56 12.28
CA GLU A 264 -15.77 1.41 12.96
C GLU A 264 -15.11 2.37 13.97
N GLU A 265 -13.94 2.02 14.45
CA GLU A 265 -13.12 2.79 15.39
C GLU A 265 -12.19 3.80 14.70
N ASP A 266 -12.43 4.14 13.43
CA ASP A 266 -11.52 4.91 12.57
C ASP A 266 -10.14 4.23 12.41
N LEU A 267 -10.13 2.90 12.32
CA LEU A 267 -8.95 2.07 12.10
C LEU A 267 -8.69 1.91 10.59
N ASP A 268 -7.45 2.08 10.14
CA ASP A 268 -7.09 1.95 8.72
C ASP A 268 -6.76 0.51 8.29
N GLU A 269 -7.52 -0.46 8.86
CA GLU A 269 -7.44 -1.89 8.59
C GLU A 269 -8.84 -2.52 8.72
N ILE A 270 -9.00 -3.80 8.35
CA ILE A 270 -10.21 -4.55 8.66
C ILE A 270 -10.20 -4.83 10.15
N SER A 271 -11.13 -4.24 10.91
CA SER A 271 -11.15 -4.31 12.37
C SER A 271 -11.40 -5.72 12.88
N CYS A 272 -10.62 -6.14 13.88
CA CYS A 272 -10.90 -7.34 14.66
C CYS A 272 -11.90 -7.11 15.80
N ALA A 273 -12.17 -5.84 16.16
CA ALA A 273 -13.00 -5.48 17.30
C ALA A 273 -14.45 -5.22 16.92
N GLY A 274 -14.67 -4.49 15.82
CA GLY A 274 -15.98 -4.03 15.40
C GLY A 274 -16.29 -4.36 13.94
N ARG A 275 -17.22 -3.57 13.39
CA ARG A 275 -17.52 -3.63 11.96
C ARG A 275 -16.47 -2.86 11.16
N THR A 276 -16.27 -3.27 9.93
CA THR A 276 -15.47 -2.56 8.97
C THR A 276 -16.34 -2.10 7.81
N PHE A 277 -16.28 -0.83 7.47
CA PHE A 277 -16.91 -0.29 6.27
C PHE A 277 -15.99 -0.57 5.07
N CYS A 278 -16.58 -1.07 3.99
CA CYS A 278 -15.90 -1.45 2.77
C CYS A 278 -16.48 -0.71 1.57
N TRP A 279 -15.61 -0.25 0.68
CA TRP A 279 -15.93 0.30 -0.64
C TRP A 279 -15.10 -0.49 -1.66
N ARG A 280 -15.78 -1.40 -2.37
CA ARG A 280 -15.12 -2.33 -3.30
C ARG A 280 -15.39 -1.89 -4.74
N LEU A 281 -14.34 -1.86 -5.54
CA LEU A 281 -14.44 -1.67 -6.98
C LEU A 281 -14.81 -3.00 -7.64
N ILE A 282 -15.87 -2.96 -8.46
CA ILE A 282 -16.34 -4.09 -9.26
C ILE A 282 -16.22 -3.70 -10.73
N ASP A 283 -15.40 -4.46 -11.47
CA ASP A 283 -15.20 -4.27 -12.92
C ASP A 283 -16.28 -5.04 -13.69
N HIS A 284 -17.15 -4.32 -14.39
CA HIS A 284 -18.15 -4.84 -15.32
C HIS A 284 -17.71 -4.76 -16.78
N SER A 285 -16.44 -4.39 -17.05
CA SER A 285 -15.93 -4.25 -18.41
C SER A 285 -16.02 -5.58 -19.17
N THR A 286 -16.51 -5.49 -20.41
CA THR A 286 -16.49 -6.60 -21.36
C THR A 286 -15.21 -6.54 -22.21
N ILE A 287 -14.96 -7.59 -23.02
CA ILE A 287 -13.79 -7.65 -23.90
C ILE A 287 -13.73 -6.45 -24.86
N ASP A 288 -14.88 -5.86 -25.20
CA ASP A 288 -15.02 -4.77 -26.16
C ASP A 288 -15.12 -3.36 -25.53
N SER A 289 -15.26 -3.25 -24.20
CA SER A 289 -15.32 -1.96 -23.48
C SER A 289 -14.42 -1.98 -22.25
N SER A 290 -13.51 -1.03 -22.15
CA SER A 290 -12.63 -0.86 -20.99
C SER A 290 -12.55 0.61 -20.57
N SER A 291 -13.70 1.22 -20.25
CA SER A 291 -13.72 2.57 -19.69
C SER A 291 -13.74 2.55 -18.15
N SER A 292 -13.34 3.65 -17.50
CA SER A 292 -13.51 3.81 -16.06
C SER A 292 -14.98 3.77 -15.64
N ASP A 293 -15.90 4.04 -16.56
CA ASP A 293 -17.34 4.05 -16.32
C ASP A 293 -17.89 2.63 -16.11
N ASP A 294 -17.17 1.61 -16.59
CA ASP A 294 -17.50 0.20 -16.37
C ASP A 294 -17.15 -0.30 -14.95
N VAL A 295 -16.53 0.52 -14.12
CA VAL A 295 -16.20 0.18 -12.73
C VAL A 295 -17.20 0.81 -11.79
N GLU A 296 -17.88 -0.01 -10.99
CA GLU A 296 -18.81 0.41 -9.93
C GLU A 296 -18.14 0.35 -8.56
N VAL A 297 -18.59 1.19 -7.62
CA VAL A 297 -18.20 1.14 -6.20
C VAL A 297 -19.35 0.59 -5.38
N GLU A 298 -19.21 -0.66 -4.94
CA GLU A 298 -20.15 -1.30 -4.00
C GLU A 298 -19.75 -1.00 -2.56
N SER A 299 -20.74 -0.69 -1.71
CA SER A 299 -20.53 -0.45 -0.27
C SER A 299 -21.20 -1.52 0.57
N PHE A 300 -20.48 -2.09 1.53
CA PHE A 300 -21.01 -3.07 2.49
C PHE A 300 -20.21 -3.01 3.80
N THR A 301 -20.56 -3.84 4.78
CA THR A 301 -19.80 -3.99 6.02
C THR A 301 -19.44 -5.45 6.26
N ILE A 302 -18.29 -5.68 6.88
CA ILE A 302 -17.82 -6.99 7.32
C ILE A 302 -17.37 -6.93 8.78
N CYS A 303 -17.31 -8.09 9.44
CA CYS A 303 -16.79 -8.25 10.79
C CYS A 303 -16.09 -9.60 10.93
N ALA A 304 -15.45 -9.86 12.06
CA ALA A 304 -14.68 -11.09 12.30
C ALA A 304 -15.50 -12.37 12.06
N ALA A 305 -16.80 -12.37 12.38
CA ALA A 305 -17.68 -13.52 12.20
C ALA A 305 -17.86 -13.91 10.72
N ASP A 306 -17.81 -12.96 9.77
CA ASP A 306 -17.88 -13.26 8.34
C ASP A 306 -16.68 -14.07 7.86
N PHE A 307 -15.55 -13.94 8.54
CA PHE A 307 -14.33 -14.71 8.32
C PHE A 307 -14.31 -16.04 9.08
N GLY A 308 -15.32 -16.31 9.92
CA GLY A 308 -15.31 -17.46 10.84
C GLY A 308 -14.31 -17.31 11.98
N LEU A 309 -13.96 -16.09 12.35
CA LEU A 309 -13.01 -15.74 13.40
C LEU A 309 -13.74 -15.10 14.60
N GLN A 310 -13.04 -15.02 15.73
CA GLN A 310 -13.55 -14.36 16.92
C GLN A 310 -13.27 -12.85 16.87
N ALA A 311 -14.11 -12.07 17.54
CA ALA A 311 -13.81 -10.66 17.77
C ALA A 311 -12.82 -10.53 18.94
N HIS A 312 -11.87 -9.58 18.79
CA HIS A 312 -10.87 -9.25 19.79
C HIS A 312 -10.89 -7.76 20.08
N GLU A 313 -10.60 -7.34 21.30
CA GLU A 313 -10.47 -5.92 21.61
C GLU A 313 -9.18 -5.35 21.00
N LEU A 314 -9.21 -4.09 20.54
CA LEU A 314 -8.02 -3.44 19.93
C LEU A 314 -6.81 -3.44 20.87
N LYS A 315 -7.02 -3.37 22.20
CA LYS A 315 -5.92 -3.45 23.17
C LYS A 315 -5.13 -4.76 23.10
N ASP A 316 -5.79 -5.87 22.71
CA ASP A 316 -5.15 -7.20 22.63
C ASP A 316 -4.25 -7.35 21.40
N VAL A 317 -4.44 -6.46 20.40
CA VAL A 317 -3.69 -6.42 19.14
C VAL A 317 -2.83 -5.17 18.99
N SER A 318 -2.77 -4.33 20.05
CA SER A 318 -2.00 -3.09 20.10
C SER A 318 -0.82 -3.23 21.09
N PRO A 319 0.22 -3.97 20.72
CA PRO A 319 1.33 -4.25 21.63
C PRO A 319 2.09 -2.97 22.02
N GLY A 320 2.03 -1.90 21.21
CA GLY A 320 2.73 -0.63 21.47
C GLY A 320 4.24 -0.79 21.57
N LYS A 321 4.78 -1.85 21.00
CA LYS A 321 6.15 -2.31 21.17
C LYS A 321 7.13 -1.61 20.24
N GLU A 322 8.39 -1.69 20.62
CA GLU A 322 9.49 -1.23 19.78
C GLU A 322 9.67 -2.13 18.53
N PRO A 323 10.36 -1.67 17.48
CA PRO A 323 10.48 -2.41 16.23
C PRO A 323 11.05 -3.82 16.34
N ASP A 324 11.99 -4.06 17.24
CA ASP A 324 12.62 -5.36 17.49
C ASP A 324 11.66 -6.37 18.13
N GLU A 325 10.84 -5.92 19.09
CA GLU A 325 9.80 -6.76 19.71
C GLU A 325 8.72 -7.13 18.66
N ASN A 326 8.28 -6.16 17.86
CA ASN A 326 7.33 -6.38 16.78
C ASN A 326 7.90 -7.32 15.70
N ALA A 327 9.20 -7.22 15.39
CA ALA A 327 9.88 -8.14 14.49
C ALA A 327 9.90 -9.58 15.06
N GLY A 328 10.05 -9.73 16.37
CA GLY A 328 9.93 -11.03 17.05
C GLY A 328 8.53 -11.62 16.91
N ILE A 329 7.47 -10.81 17.07
CA ILE A 329 6.08 -11.25 16.85
C ILE A 329 5.88 -11.71 15.40
N LEU A 330 6.31 -10.92 14.43
CA LEU A 330 6.24 -11.27 13.00
C LEU A 330 6.88 -12.63 12.72
N ILE A 331 8.11 -12.84 13.16
CA ILE A 331 8.84 -14.09 12.90
C ILE A 331 8.16 -15.28 13.58
N ASN A 332 7.65 -15.12 14.80
CA ASN A 332 6.92 -16.18 15.50
C ASN A 332 5.62 -16.55 14.79
N LEU A 333 4.87 -15.57 14.27
CA LEU A 333 3.68 -15.79 13.43
C LEU A 333 4.03 -16.60 12.19
N LEU A 334 5.01 -16.15 11.41
CA LEU A 334 5.42 -16.83 10.17
C LEU A 334 5.96 -18.23 10.40
N GLN A 335 6.55 -18.50 11.56
CA GLN A 335 7.05 -19.82 11.95
C GLN A 335 6.00 -20.72 12.62
N ASN A 336 4.74 -20.30 12.66
CA ASN A 336 3.65 -21.03 13.31
C ASN A 336 3.93 -21.34 14.80
N LYS A 337 4.51 -20.39 15.53
CA LYS A 337 4.88 -20.52 16.95
C LYS A 337 3.89 -19.87 17.91
N VAL A 338 2.77 -19.39 17.40
CA VAL A 338 1.70 -18.77 18.20
C VAL A 338 0.46 -19.68 18.20
N PRO A 339 -0.41 -19.59 19.22
CA PRO A 339 -1.67 -20.35 19.24
C PRO A 339 -2.58 -20.00 18.05
N ASP A 340 -3.39 -20.96 17.60
CA ASP A 340 -4.32 -20.78 16.46
C ASP A 340 -5.38 -19.69 16.70
N ASN A 341 -5.65 -19.33 17.96
CA ASN A 341 -6.59 -18.29 18.40
C ASN A 341 -5.89 -17.04 18.97
N ASP A 342 -4.62 -16.84 18.68
CA ASP A 342 -3.90 -15.62 19.05
C ASP A 342 -4.56 -14.39 18.41
N PRO A 343 -4.88 -13.31 19.16
CA PRO A 343 -5.57 -12.15 18.63
C PRO A 343 -4.84 -11.46 17.46
N ILE A 344 -3.52 -11.34 17.54
CA ILE A 344 -2.71 -10.73 16.47
C ILE A 344 -2.72 -11.63 15.23
N LEU A 345 -2.59 -12.95 15.42
CA LEU A 345 -2.69 -13.90 14.32
C LEU A 345 -4.05 -13.80 13.63
N GLU A 346 -5.16 -13.84 14.35
CA GLU A 346 -6.50 -13.77 13.75
C GLU A 346 -6.73 -12.42 13.03
N PHE A 347 -6.20 -11.33 13.56
CA PHE A 347 -6.24 -10.02 12.89
C PHE A 347 -5.45 -10.03 11.56
N VAL A 348 -4.25 -10.61 11.55
CA VAL A 348 -3.45 -10.79 10.32
C VAL A 348 -4.15 -11.70 9.32
N LEU A 349 -4.72 -12.81 9.77
CA LEU A 349 -5.46 -13.75 8.91
C LEU A 349 -6.62 -13.07 8.21
N MET A 350 -7.38 -12.23 8.92
CA MET A 350 -8.54 -11.51 8.38
C MET A 350 -8.14 -10.53 7.27
N ASN A 351 -7.10 -9.73 7.50
CA ASN A 351 -6.59 -8.78 6.51
C ASN A 351 -5.94 -9.48 5.30
N THR A 352 -5.24 -10.60 5.52
CA THR A 352 -4.69 -11.45 4.45
C THR A 352 -5.81 -12.09 3.63
N ALA A 353 -6.83 -12.65 4.30
CA ALA A 353 -7.98 -13.27 3.66
C ALA A 353 -8.72 -12.28 2.75
N ALA A 354 -8.85 -11.04 3.18
CA ALA A 354 -9.48 -10.00 2.37
C ALA A 354 -8.71 -9.72 1.08
N LEU A 355 -7.38 -9.69 1.13
CA LEU A 355 -6.57 -9.53 -0.07
C LEU A 355 -6.73 -10.73 -1.01
N PHE A 356 -6.78 -11.96 -0.49
CA PHE A 356 -7.07 -13.16 -1.28
C PHE A 356 -8.46 -13.08 -1.95
N VAL A 357 -9.48 -12.60 -1.24
CA VAL A 357 -10.83 -12.43 -1.81
C VAL A 357 -10.83 -11.35 -2.89
N VAL A 358 -10.22 -10.19 -2.65
CA VAL A 358 -10.21 -9.07 -3.60
C VAL A 358 -9.36 -9.38 -4.83
N SER A 359 -8.26 -10.13 -4.69
CA SER A 359 -7.47 -10.59 -5.84
C SER A 359 -8.25 -11.52 -6.77
N GLY A 360 -9.23 -12.26 -6.20
CA GLY A 360 -10.03 -13.23 -6.92
C GLY A 360 -9.49 -14.66 -6.86
N ILE A 361 -8.42 -14.92 -6.13
CA ILE A 361 -7.89 -16.29 -5.98
C ILE A 361 -8.89 -17.21 -5.24
N CYS A 362 -9.72 -16.63 -4.37
CA CYS A 362 -10.78 -17.36 -3.68
C CYS A 362 -12.00 -17.69 -4.56
N ASP A 363 -12.07 -17.22 -5.80
CA ASP A 363 -13.16 -17.56 -6.73
C ASP A 363 -12.99 -18.96 -7.37
N ALA A 364 -11.82 -19.56 -7.23
CA ALA A 364 -11.56 -20.93 -7.69
C ALA A 364 -12.46 -21.94 -6.96
N ASP A 365 -12.99 -22.92 -7.71
CA ASP A 365 -13.81 -24.01 -7.16
C ASP A 365 -12.98 -25.25 -6.77
N THR A 366 -11.68 -25.20 -7.03
CA THR A 366 -10.68 -26.20 -6.60
C THR A 366 -9.50 -25.48 -5.97
N SER A 367 -8.69 -26.20 -5.19
CA SER A 367 -7.50 -25.65 -4.55
C SER A 367 -6.32 -26.60 -4.75
N ASP A 368 -5.17 -26.05 -5.13
CA ASP A 368 -3.90 -26.75 -5.15
C ASP A 368 -2.80 -25.79 -4.69
N MET A 369 -2.75 -25.56 -3.38
CA MET A 369 -1.73 -24.71 -2.76
C MET A 369 -0.42 -25.45 -2.49
N GLY A 370 -0.41 -26.77 -2.69
CA GLY A 370 0.74 -27.63 -2.44
C GLY A 370 0.65 -28.42 -1.14
N HIS A 371 1.79 -28.73 -0.55
CA HIS A 371 1.85 -29.61 0.62
C HIS A 371 0.95 -29.14 1.78
N GLY A 372 0.11 -30.05 2.29
CA GLY A 372 -0.82 -29.76 3.39
C GLY A 372 -2.15 -29.12 2.95
N ASP A 373 -2.39 -28.91 1.65
CA ASP A 373 -3.71 -28.55 1.12
C ASP A 373 -4.52 -29.82 0.92
N ASP A 374 -5.78 -29.83 1.39
CA ASP A 374 -6.71 -30.96 1.20
C ASP A 374 -7.57 -30.84 -0.06
N GLY A 375 -7.36 -29.80 -0.86
CA GLY A 375 -8.07 -29.51 -2.10
C GLY A 375 -9.52 -29.04 -1.91
N LYS A 376 -10.01 -28.92 -0.66
CA LYS A 376 -11.40 -28.53 -0.39
C LYS A 376 -11.50 -27.01 -0.30
N VAL A 377 -12.50 -26.47 -0.99
CA VAL A 377 -12.77 -25.04 -1.05
C VAL A 377 -14.03 -24.70 -0.27
N ILE A 378 -13.99 -23.64 0.52
CA ILE A 378 -15.18 -23.09 1.20
C ILE A 378 -15.89 -22.16 0.24
N THR A 379 -17.03 -22.60 -0.29
CA THR A 379 -17.79 -21.85 -1.31
C THR A 379 -18.80 -20.86 -0.72
N GLU A 380 -18.99 -20.86 0.60
CA GLU A 380 -19.88 -19.91 1.30
C GLU A 380 -19.48 -18.47 0.99
N ARG A 381 -20.47 -17.65 0.64
CA ARG A 381 -20.29 -16.22 0.37
C ARG A 381 -20.86 -15.39 1.51
N GLY A 382 -20.11 -14.41 1.97
CA GLY A 382 -20.53 -13.40 2.92
C GLY A 382 -20.87 -12.05 2.27
N PRO A 383 -20.90 -10.94 3.06
CA PRO A 383 -21.17 -9.60 2.55
C PRO A 383 -20.28 -9.24 1.34
N GLY A 384 -20.82 -8.46 0.40
CA GLY A 384 -20.13 -8.15 -0.86
C GLY A 384 -19.81 -9.39 -1.72
N GLY A 385 -20.46 -10.52 -1.50
CA GLY A 385 -20.28 -11.76 -2.26
C GLY A 385 -18.92 -12.45 -2.05
N GLY A 386 -18.08 -12.00 -1.10
CA GLY A 386 -16.76 -12.53 -0.85
C GLY A 386 -16.76 -13.91 -0.19
N ARG A 387 -15.82 -14.79 -0.56
CA ARG A 387 -15.57 -16.09 0.10
C ARG A 387 -14.56 -15.88 1.26
N TRP A 388 -14.97 -15.11 2.28
CA TRP A 388 -14.09 -14.66 3.38
C TRP A 388 -13.48 -15.81 4.17
N LYS A 389 -14.27 -16.87 4.46
CA LYS A 389 -13.79 -18.09 5.17
C LYS A 389 -12.79 -18.87 4.32
N GLU A 390 -12.96 -18.90 3.00
CA GLU A 390 -11.96 -19.49 2.10
C GLU A 390 -10.64 -18.72 2.14
N GLY A 391 -10.71 -17.40 2.19
CA GLY A 391 -9.53 -16.56 2.38
C GLY A 391 -8.78 -16.90 3.65
N VAL A 392 -9.49 -17.09 4.78
CA VAL A 392 -8.88 -17.52 6.05
C VAL A 392 -8.30 -18.92 5.96
N ARG A 393 -8.97 -19.87 5.30
CA ARG A 393 -8.44 -21.23 5.08
C ARG A 393 -7.09 -21.16 4.36
N ARG A 394 -6.99 -20.37 3.29
CA ARG A 394 -5.76 -20.16 2.53
C ARG A 394 -4.67 -19.48 3.36
N ALA A 395 -5.03 -18.45 4.15
CA ALA A 395 -4.09 -17.75 5.02
C ALA A 395 -3.55 -18.68 6.15
N ARG A 396 -4.40 -19.54 6.73
CA ARG A 396 -3.95 -20.55 7.70
C ARG A 396 -3.03 -21.60 7.07
N TRP A 397 -3.35 -22.05 5.84
CA TRP A 397 -2.45 -22.94 5.10
C TRP A 397 -1.07 -22.30 4.90
N ALA A 398 -1.00 -21.03 4.52
CA ALA A 398 0.26 -20.32 4.28
C ALA A 398 1.21 -20.34 5.50
N ILE A 399 0.64 -20.29 6.71
CA ILE A 399 1.40 -20.40 7.97
C ILE A 399 1.75 -21.86 8.26
N LYS A 400 0.75 -22.77 8.24
CA LYS A 400 0.92 -24.17 8.63
C LYS A 400 1.85 -24.96 7.70
N SER A 401 1.85 -24.65 6.42
CA SER A 401 2.79 -25.21 5.44
C SER A 401 4.21 -24.65 5.54
N GLY A 402 4.38 -23.48 6.21
CA GLY A 402 5.62 -22.74 6.25
C GLY A 402 5.92 -21.93 4.99
N GLU A 403 4.97 -21.89 4.03
CA GLU A 403 5.19 -21.23 2.73
C GLU A 403 5.40 -19.71 2.89
N ALA A 404 4.64 -19.03 3.77
CA ALA A 404 4.81 -17.62 4.04
C ALA A 404 6.21 -17.31 4.60
N TYR A 405 6.71 -18.14 5.54
CA TYR A 405 8.07 -17.99 6.06
C TYR A 405 9.13 -18.25 4.98
N ARG A 406 8.89 -19.21 4.08
CA ARG A 406 9.78 -19.49 2.95
C ARG A 406 9.89 -18.29 2.01
N GLN A 407 8.77 -17.67 1.62
CA GLN A 407 8.75 -16.48 0.77
C GLN A 407 9.46 -15.30 1.44
N TRP A 408 9.22 -15.10 2.73
CA TRP A 408 9.95 -14.10 3.52
C TRP A 408 11.46 -14.34 3.49
N ARG A 409 11.91 -15.56 3.74
CA ARG A 409 13.34 -15.89 3.71
C ARG A 409 13.96 -15.69 2.32
N GLN A 410 13.26 -16.06 1.27
CA GLN A 410 13.71 -15.81 -0.11
C GLN A 410 13.89 -14.31 -0.40
N PHE A 411 12.97 -13.47 0.09
CA PHE A 411 13.10 -12.03 -0.01
C PHE A 411 14.32 -11.50 0.75
N VAL A 412 14.53 -11.96 1.99
CA VAL A 412 15.70 -11.59 2.78
C VAL A 412 16.99 -11.98 2.04
N ASP A 413 17.08 -13.21 1.54
CA ASP A 413 18.27 -13.72 0.89
C ASP A 413 18.56 -12.99 -0.43
N VAL A 414 17.56 -12.75 -1.27
CA VAL A 414 17.74 -12.04 -2.55
C VAL A 414 18.10 -10.57 -2.32
N SER A 415 17.47 -9.87 -1.37
CA SER A 415 17.78 -8.48 -1.09
C SER A 415 19.19 -8.27 -0.55
N ASN A 416 19.77 -9.27 0.13
CA ASN A 416 21.13 -9.25 0.61
C ASN A 416 22.17 -9.74 -0.42
N SER A 417 21.72 -10.20 -1.58
CA SER A 417 22.63 -10.69 -2.65
C SER A 417 23.00 -9.62 -3.69
N PHE A 418 22.45 -8.42 -3.63
CA PHE A 418 22.69 -7.30 -4.56
C PHE A 418 23.84 -6.41 -4.15
#